data_dec21dd15b2eddb733bee628607702bd
#
_entry.id   dec21dd15b2eddb733bee628607702bd
#
_cell.length_a   1.000
_cell.length_b   1.000
_cell.length_c   1.000
_cell.angle_alpha   90.00
_cell.angle_beta   90.00
_cell.angle_gamma   90.00
#
_symmetry.space_group_name_H-M   'P 1'
#
loop_
_entity.id
_entity.type
_entity.pdbx_description
1 polymer ?
#
loop_
_entity_poly.entity_id
_entity_poly.type
_entity_poly.pdbx_seq_one_letter_code
_entity_poly.pdbx_strand_id
1 'polypeptide(L)'
;MALTYLLDILGTLVFAVSGAFRAVKYELDFLGVLVLAVATGVGGGILRDILIGSVPPAAFRDETYLFVCLLGGLLVFLAAPKIARRWDLVMAADAVGLGVFSAIGAAKAAEFHLGPLGIVMMSVLTATGGGVIRDILVSEIPAVIRVDFYATAALCGGLCFLAAGLAGLGETLQLFSSILVATGLRLVAMIYRINLPRVHSLPESPTELTQKRKAGKKTGLETRGPRE
;
A
#
# COMPACT_ATOMS: atom_id res chain seq x y z
N MET A 1 -9.47 16.51 16.52
CA MET A 1 -8.12 17.04 16.16
C MET A 1 -6.96 16.29 16.83
N ALA A 2 -6.85 16.19 18.16
CA ALA A 2 -5.73 15.50 18.81
C ALA A 2 -5.65 13.99 18.45
N LEU A 3 -6.78 13.29 18.40
CA LEU A 3 -6.84 11.87 18.04
C LEU A 3 -6.44 11.63 16.58
N THR A 4 -6.96 12.42 15.66
CA THR A 4 -6.66 12.33 14.22
C THR A 4 -5.16 12.55 13.96
N TYR A 5 -4.57 13.55 14.62
CA TYR A 5 -3.13 13.80 14.57
C TYR A 5 -2.31 12.62 15.12
N LEU A 6 -2.69 12.08 16.29
CA LEU A 6 -2.00 10.93 16.88
C LEU A 6 -2.05 9.72 15.96
N LEU A 7 -3.21 9.43 15.39
CA LEU A 7 -3.37 8.34 14.42
C LEU A 7 -2.56 8.57 13.14
N ASP A 8 -2.47 9.82 12.66
CA ASP A 8 -1.67 10.17 11.47
C ASP A 8 -0.16 9.91 11.74
N ILE A 9 0.36 10.30 12.90
CA ILE A 9 1.73 10.00 13.32
C ILE A 9 1.96 8.49 13.49
N LEU A 10 1.04 7.76 14.14
CA LEU A 10 1.14 6.31 14.28
C LEU A 10 1.11 5.59 12.93
N GLY A 11 0.22 5.98 12.03
CA GLY A 11 0.16 5.46 10.67
C GLY A 11 1.46 5.73 9.89
N THR A 12 2.00 6.93 10.03
CA THR A 12 3.29 7.33 9.44
C THR A 12 4.43 6.45 9.96
N LEU A 13 4.51 6.22 11.28
CA LEU A 13 5.51 5.32 11.87
C LEU A 13 5.39 3.90 11.31
N VAL A 14 4.19 3.34 11.30
CA VAL A 14 3.93 1.98 10.82
C VAL A 14 4.31 1.84 9.34
N PHE A 15 3.99 2.81 8.51
CA PHE A 15 4.38 2.80 7.10
C PHE A 15 5.88 3.06 6.90
N ALA A 16 6.50 3.91 7.71
CA ALA A 16 7.96 4.09 7.69
C ALA A 16 8.69 2.78 8.01
N VAL A 17 8.22 2.07 9.04
CA VAL A 17 8.72 0.73 9.41
C VAL A 17 8.53 -0.25 8.23
N SER A 18 7.35 -0.28 7.60
CA SER A 18 7.09 -1.12 6.42
C SER A 18 8.04 -0.79 5.26
N GLY A 19 8.29 0.50 4.99
CA GLY A 19 9.24 0.96 3.99
C GLY A 19 10.67 0.52 4.28
N ALA A 20 11.13 0.73 5.53
CA ALA A 20 12.46 0.33 5.96
C ALA A 20 12.67 -1.20 5.85
N PHE A 21 11.69 -2.01 6.22
CA PHE A 21 11.75 -3.46 6.02
C PHE A 21 11.88 -3.84 4.55
N ARG A 22 11.14 -3.16 3.68
CA ARG A 22 11.25 -3.39 2.25
C ARG A 22 12.65 -3.06 1.75
N ALA A 23 13.25 -1.94 2.19
CA ALA A 23 14.61 -1.55 1.86
C ALA A 23 15.65 -2.59 2.31
N VAL A 24 15.53 -3.11 3.53
CA VAL A 24 16.39 -4.18 4.04
C VAL A 24 16.26 -5.46 3.20
N LYS A 25 15.05 -5.82 2.78
CA LYS A 25 14.82 -6.98 1.92
C LYS A 25 15.55 -6.85 0.56
N TYR A 26 15.64 -5.62 0.05
CA TYR A 26 16.33 -5.30 -1.21
C TYR A 26 17.81 -4.96 -1.01
N GLU A 27 18.35 -5.23 0.19
CA GLU A 27 19.77 -5.02 0.53
C GLU A 27 20.25 -3.58 0.28
N LEU A 28 19.32 -2.60 0.44
CA LEU A 28 19.69 -1.19 0.31
C LEU A 28 20.59 -0.78 1.47
N ASP A 29 21.46 0.20 1.22
CA ASP A 29 22.34 0.76 2.22
C ASP A 29 21.56 1.55 3.30
N PHE A 30 22.27 2.04 4.30
CA PHE A 30 21.66 2.80 5.41
C PHE A 30 20.82 4.00 4.92
N LEU A 31 21.35 4.75 3.95
CA LEU A 31 20.66 5.90 3.39
C LEU A 31 19.41 5.47 2.63
N GLY A 32 19.49 4.41 1.82
CA GLY A 32 18.37 3.82 1.11
C GLY A 32 17.24 3.38 2.05
N VAL A 33 17.59 2.80 3.22
CA VAL A 33 16.61 2.43 4.25
C VAL A 33 15.89 3.66 4.78
N LEU A 34 16.61 4.74 5.10
CA LEU A 34 16.00 5.98 5.60
C LEU A 34 15.14 6.65 4.54
N VAL A 35 15.63 6.75 3.30
CA VAL A 35 14.86 7.33 2.18
C VAL A 35 13.56 6.57 1.95
N LEU A 36 13.62 5.24 1.93
CA LEU A 36 12.42 4.42 1.70
C LEU A 36 11.45 4.47 2.88
N ALA A 37 11.96 4.58 4.12
CA ALA A 37 11.14 4.79 5.30
C ALA A 37 10.38 6.12 5.23
N VAL A 38 11.07 7.21 4.92
CA VAL A 38 10.47 8.54 4.77
C VAL A 38 9.46 8.55 3.63
N ALA A 39 9.87 8.12 2.42
CA ALA A 39 9.01 8.13 1.24
C ALA A 39 7.72 7.31 1.45
N THR A 40 7.80 6.16 2.14
CA THR A 40 6.64 5.33 2.45
C THR A 40 5.77 5.96 3.53
N GLY A 41 6.39 6.45 4.61
CA GLY A 41 5.69 6.96 5.79
C GLY A 41 4.87 8.22 5.49
N VAL A 42 5.47 9.21 4.82
CA VAL A 42 4.79 10.48 4.54
C VAL A 42 4.14 10.54 3.15
N GLY A 43 4.49 9.64 2.22
CA GLY A 43 4.09 9.74 0.82
C GLY A 43 2.58 9.75 0.61
N GLY A 44 1.84 8.88 1.29
CA GLY A 44 0.37 8.83 1.25
C GLY A 44 -0.28 10.11 1.78
N GLY A 45 0.25 10.65 2.89
CA GLY A 45 -0.19 11.90 3.48
C GLY A 45 0.09 13.13 2.60
N ILE A 46 1.25 13.18 1.97
CA ILE A 46 1.61 14.26 1.03
C ILE A 46 0.67 14.24 -0.18
N LEU A 47 0.43 13.07 -0.79
CA LEU A 47 -0.52 12.93 -1.89
C LEU A 47 -1.92 13.39 -1.50
N ARG A 48 -2.40 12.94 -0.33
CA ARG A 48 -3.67 13.38 0.24
C ARG A 48 -3.74 14.91 0.34
N ASP A 49 -2.77 15.52 1.02
CA ASP A 49 -2.79 16.92 1.33
C ASP A 49 -2.75 17.79 0.06
N ILE A 50 -1.97 17.40 -0.97
CA ILE A 50 -1.94 18.07 -2.27
C ILE A 50 -3.31 17.97 -2.96
N LEU A 51 -3.92 16.80 -2.99
CA LEU A 51 -5.18 16.58 -3.70
C LEU A 51 -6.37 17.31 -3.07
N ILE A 52 -6.38 17.46 -1.73
CA ILE A 52 -7.42 18.23 -1.02
C ILE A 52 -7.11 19.73 -0.95
N GLY A 53 -5.95 20.18 -1.46
CA GLY A 53 -5.54 21.59 -1.41
C GLY A 53 -4.98 22.06 -0.07
N SER A 54 -4.62 21.14 0.84
CA SER A 54 -3.95 21.45 2.12
C SER A 54 -2.46 21.65 1.93
N VAL A 55 -2.08 22.76 1.31
CA VAL A 55 -0.69 23.07 0.98
C VAL A 55 -0.13 24.20 1.87
N PRO A 56 1.16 24.10 2.31
CA PRO A 56 2.07 22.96 2.16
C PRO A 56 1.59 21.75 2.97
N PRO A 57 1.91 20.50 2.53
CA PRO A 57 1.52 19.27 3.24
C PRO A 57 1.96 19.24 4.70
N ALA A 58 1.21 18.52 5.57
CA ALA A 58 1.48 18.44 7.01
C ALA A 58 2.91 17.99 7.32
N ALA A 59 3.45 17.05 6.55
CA ALA A 59 4.81 16.53 6.70
C ALA A 59 5.92 17.60 6.49
N PHE A 60 5.62 18.74 5.85
CA PHE A 60 6.54 19.86 5.71
C PHE A 60 6.30 20.98 6.73
N ARG A 61 5.18 20.97 7.43
CA ARG A 61 4.85 21.95 8.47
C ARG A 61 5.28 21.46 9.86
N ASP A 62 5.31 20.15 10.07
CA ASP A 62 5.59 19.53 11.34
C ASP A 62 6.71 18.50 11.18
N GLU A 63 7.86 18.82 11.79
CA GLU A 63 9.06 17.97 11.73
C GLU A 63 8.87 16.61 12.40
N THR A 64 7.85 16.45 13.25
CA THR A 64 7.53 15.18 13.93
C THR A 64 7.36 14.04 12.92
N TYR A 65 6.75 14.31 11.76
CA TYR A 65 6.58 13.30 10.71
C TYR A 65 7.93 12.76 10.21
N LEU A 66 8.88 13.65 9.97
CA LEU A 66 10.21 13.27 9.51
C LEU A 66 10.98 12.52 10.59
N PHE A 67 10.96 13.03 11.83
CA PHE A 67 11.63 12.37 12.97
C PHE A 67 11.11 10.95 13.21
N VAL A 68 9.80 10.76 13.16
CA VAL A 68 9.16 9.44 13.33
C VAL A 68 9.56 8.47 12.21
N CYS A 69 9.64 8.95 10.96
CA CYS A 69 10.11 8.13 9.84
C CYS A 69 11.58 7.74 9.98
N LEU A 70 12.44 8.69 10.33
CA LEU A 70 13.88 8.43 10.53
C LEU A 70 14.12 7.48 11.71
N LEU A 71 13.41 7.67 12.81
CA LEU A 71 13.48 6.78 13.97
C LEU A 71 13.01 5.37 13.60
N GLY A 72 11.87 5.22 12.92
CA GLY A 72 11.37 3.94 12.43
C GLY A 72 12.35 3.25 11.50
N GLY A 73 12.92 3.98 10.54
CA GLY A 73 13.95 3.49 9.63
C GLY A 73 15.22 3.00 10.35
N LEU A 74 15.71 3.81 11.29
CA LEU A 74 16.90 3.49 12.10
C LEU A 74 16.66 2.24 12.96
N LEU A 75 15.51 2.15 13.65
CA LEU A 75 15.17 0.98 14.47
C LEU A 75 15.11 -0.30 13.63
N VAL A 76 14.52 -0.24 12.45
CA VAL A 76 14.48 -1.39 11.54
C VAL A 76 15.89 -1.75 11.05
N PHE A 77 16.69 -0.78 10.67
CA PHE A 77 18.07 -1.01 10.22
C PHE A 77 18.90 -1.74 11.29
N LEU A 78 18.85 -1.27 12.54
CA LEU A 78 19.57 -1.89 13.66
C LEU A 78 19.01 -3.28 14.04
N ALA A 79 17.70 -3.47 13.89
CA ALA A 79 17.04 -4.73 14.20
C ALA A 79 17.04 -5.73 13.03
N ALA A 80 17.44 -5.31 11.82
CA ALA A 80 17.40 -6.10 10.59
C ALA A 80 17.94 -7.53 10.73
N PRO A 81 19.09 -7.79 11.38
CA PRO A 81 19.64 -9.14 11.51
C PRO A 81 18.74 -10.10 12.28
N LYS A 82 17.91 -9.56 13.21
CA LYS A 82 17.01 -10.35 14.07
C LYS A 82 15.62 -10.54 13.45
N ILE A 83 15.20 -9.61 12.60
CA ILE A 83 13.81 -9.50 12.13
C ILE A 83 13.65 -9.95 10.67
N ALA A 84 14.74 -10.05 9.89
CA ALA A 84 14.73 -10.41 8.46
C ALA A 84 13.97 -11.72 8.14
N ARG A 85 13.78 -12.62 9.12
CA ARG A 85 13.02 -13.87 8.98
C ARG A 85 11.51 -13.73 9.25
N ARG A 86 11.02 -12.58 9.73
CA ARG A 86 9.61 -12.39 10.15
C ARG A 86 8.85 -11.53 9.14
N TRP A 87 8.77 -12.01 7.92
CA TRP A 87 8.02 -11.34 6.85
C TRP A 87 6.54 -11.09 7.20
N ASP A 88 5.93 -12.01 7.95
CA ASP A 88 4.53 -11.88 8.39
C ASP A 88 4.29 -10.61 9.23
N LEU A 89 5.27 -10.21 10.03
CA LEU A 89 5.18 -9.00 10.85
C LEU A 89 5.15 -7.72 10.00
N VAL A 90 5.90 -7.70 8.90
CA VAL A 90 5.92 -6.57 7.96
C VAL A 90 4.58 -6.42 7.27
N MET A 91 4.00 -7.54 6.85
CA MET A 91 2.70 -7.55 6.19
C MET A 91 1.58 -7.17 7.17
N ALA A 92 1.66 -7.59 8.42
CA ALA A 92 0.72 -7.18 9.46
C ALA A 92 0.83 -5.66 9.77
N ALA A 93 2.05 -5.12 9.88
CA ALA A 93 2.27 -3.70 10.03
C ALA A 93 1.68 -2.91 8.85
N ASP A 94 1.94 -3.35 7.61
CA ASP A 94 1.36 -2.74 6.41
C ASP A 94 -0.19 -2.75 6.44
N ALA A 95 -0.81 -3.84 6.91
CA ALA A 95 -2.26 -3.94 7.04
C ALA A 95 -2.82 -2.94 8.09
N VAL A 96 -2.13 -2.75 9.21
CA VAL A 96 -2.50 -1.76 10.23
C VAL A 96 -2.35 -0.34 9.67
N GLY A 97 -1.22 -0.04 9.02
CA GLY A 97 -0.98 1.25 8.37
C GLY A 97 -2.04 1.57 7.32
N LEU A 98 -2.41 0.59 6.49
CA LEU A 98 -3.49 0.71 5.52
C LEU A 98 -4.81 1.13 6.19
N GLY A 99 -5.20 0.47 7.29
CA GLY A 99 -6.43 0.76 8.01
C GLY A 99 -6.43 2.16 8.63
N VAL A 100 -5.33 2.52 9.30
CA VAL A 100 -5.19 3.85 9.90
C VAL A 100 -5.28 4.94 8.84
N PHE A 101 -4.55 4.83 7.74
CA PHE A 101 -4.59 5.84 6.68
C PHE A 101 -5.86 5.81 5.85
N SER A 102 -6.58 4.70 5.80
CA SER A 102 -7.94 4.66 5.26
C SER A 102 -8.88 5.59 6.05
N ALA A 103 -8.87 5.47 7.37
CA ALA A 103 -9.69 6.30 8.24
C ALA A 103 -9.27 7.78 8.21
N ILE A 104 -7.96 8.05 8.29
CA ILE A 104 -7.43 9.43 8.24
C ILE A 104 -7.72 10.11 6.89
N GLY A 105 -7.57 9.38 5.79
CA GLY A 105 -7.90 9.89 4.45
C GLY A 105 -9.37 10.27 4.33
N ALA A 106 -10.27 9.43 4.84
CA ALA A 106 -11.70 9.71 4.88
C ALA A 106 -12.04 10.91 5.78
N ALA A 107 -11.46 10.96 6.98
CA ALA A 107 -11.71 12.04 7.94
C ALA A 107 -11.23 13.40 7.40
N LYS A 108 -10.02 13.45 6.84
CA LYS A 108 -9.50 14.67 6.21
C LYS A 108 -10.37 15.12 5.04
N ALA A 109 -10.81 14.21 4.18
CA ALA A 109 -11.71 14.54 3.07
C ALA A 109 -13.04 15.10 3.56
N ALA A 110 -13.59 14.55 4.64
CA ALA A 110 -14.82 15.05 5.28
C ALA A 110 -14.61 16.46 5.89
N GLU A 111 -13.46 16.70 6.55
CA GLU A 111 -13.07 18.01 7.09
C GLU A 111 -13.01 19.08 5.97
N PHE A 112 -12.54 18.71 4.79
CA PHE A 112 -12.48 19.57 3.60
C PHE A 112 -13.79 19.58 2.79
N HIS A 113 -14.90 19.07 3.37
CA HIS A 113 -16.24 19.08 2.77
C HIS A 113 -16.32 18.40 1.39
N LEU A 114 -15.50 17.38 1.13
CA LEU A 114 -15.63 16.58 -0.08
C LEU A 114 -16.93 15.77 -0.03
N GLY A 115 -17.54 15.56 -1.20
CA GLY A 115 -18.72 14.68 -1.31
C GLY A 115 -18.39 13.21 -1.00
N PRO A 116 -19.42 12.36 -0.86
CA PRO A 116 -19.28 10.96 -0.45
C PRO A 116 -18.25 10.16 -1.26
N LEU A 117 -18.25 10.34 -2.58
CA LEU A 117 -17.26 9.69 -3.46
C LEU A 117 -15.84 10.19 -3.17
N GLY A 118 -15.68 11.51 -2.96
CA GLY A 118 -14.39 12.11 -2.60
C GLY A 118 -13.84 11.55 -1.29
N ILE A 119 -14.69 11.37 -0.27
CA ILE A 119 -14.29 10.77 1.02
C ILE A 119 -13.75 9.35 0.82
N VAL A 120 -14.47 8.50 0.06
CA VAL A 120 -14.06 7.13 -0.19
C VAL A 120 -12.80 7.08 -1.05
N MET A 121 -12.69 7.91 -2.10
CA MET A 121 -11.49 7.98 -2.92
C MET A 121 -10.26 8.42 -2.13
N MET A 122 -10.40 9.43 -1.28
CA MET A 122 -9.28 9.90 -0.43
C MET A 122 -8.87 8.89 0.61
N SER A 123 -9.82 8.10 1.16
CA SER A 123 -9.53 6.94 1.99
C SER A 123 -8.59 5.96 1.27
N VAL A 124 -8.95 5.55 0.06
CA VAL A 124 -8.15 4.60 -0.73
C VAL A 124 -6.79 5.19 -1.11
N LEU A 125 -6.75 6.41 -1.65
CA LEU A 125 -5.52 7.06 -2.11
C LEU A 125 -4.52 7.28 -0.97
N THR A 126 -5.00 7.73 0.20
CA THR A 126 -4.14 7.93 1.37
C THR A 126 -3.58 6.61 1.87
N ALA A 127 -4.43 5.59 1.99
CA ALA A 127 -4.06 4.29 2.51
C ALA A 127 -3.08 3.52 1.60
N THR A 128 -3.21 3.68 0.28
CA THR A 128 -2.38 2.93 -0.68
C THR A 128 -1.17 3.73 -1.18
N GLY A 129 -1.22 5.07 -1.12
CA GLY A 129 -0.24 5.95 -1.76
C GLY A 129 1.19 5.74 -1.29
N GLY A 130 1.41 5.62 0.03
CA GLY A 130 2.74 5.35 0.58
C GLY A 130 3.30 3.99 0.12
N GLY A 131 2.45 2.94 0.09
CA GLY A 131 2.81 1.62 -0.42
C GLY A 131 3.14 1.61 -1.92
N VAL A 132 2.40 2.38 -2.72
CA VAL A 132 2.68 2.53 -4.17
C VAL A 132 4.04 3.20 -4.39
N ILE A 133 4.33 4.30 -3.68
CA ILE A 133 5.62 4.98 -3.76
C ILE A 133 6.74 4.03 -3.36
N ARG A 134 6.60 3.31 -2.25
CA ARG A 134 7.56 2.31 -1.78
C ARG A 134 7.87 1.27 -2.85
N ASP A 135 6.83 0.66 -3.42
CA ASP A 135 7.00 -0.45 -4.36
C ASP A 135 7.64 0.03 -5.67
N ILE A 136 7.27 1.23 -6.17
CA ILE A 136 7.89 1.85 -7.34
C ILE A 136 9.38 2.13 -7.12
N LEU A 137 9.75 2.66 -5.93
CA LEU A 137 11.15 2.98 -5.63
C LEU A 137 12.07 1.74 -5.61
N VAL A 138 11.52 0.56 -5.32
CA VAL A 138 12.24 -0.71 -5.39
C VAL A 138 11.98 -1.49 -6.69
N SER A 139 11.41 -0.82 -7.70
CA SER A 139 11.11 -1.39 -9.03
C SER A 139 10.19 -2.62 -8.97
N GLU A 140 9.29 -2.68 -7.97
CA GLU A 140 8.26 -3.71 -7.92
C GLU A 140 6.91 -3.20 -8.46
N ILE A 141 6.10 -4.14 -8.93
CA ILE A 141 4.71 -3.86 -9.27
C ILE A 141 3.96 -3.55 -7.97
N PRO A 142 3.34 -2.35 -7.84
CA PRO A 142 2.66 -1.94 -6.62
C PRO A 142 1.64 -2.96 -6.12
N ALA A 143 1.65 -3.21 -4.80
CA ALA A 143 0.75 -4.16 -4.15
C ALA A 143 -0.73 -3.84 -4.44
N VAL A 144 -1.09 -2.58 -4.62
CA VAL A 144 -2.47 -2.13 -4.90
C VAL A 144 -3.07 -2.74 -6.18
N ILE A 145 -2.24 -3.09 -7.17
CA ILE A 145 -2.68 -3.71 -8.43
C ILE A 145 -2.30 -5.19 -8.54
N ARG A 146 -1.44 -5.69 -7.66
CA ARG A 146 -0.96 -7.09 -7.68
C ARG A 146 -1.61 -7.97 -6.63
N VAL A 147 -1.87 -7.41 -5.46
CA VAL A 147 -2.37 -8.15 -4.29
C VAL A 147 -3.85 -7.90 -4.12
N ASP A 148 -4.61 -8.99 -4.11
CA ASP A 148 -6.04 -8.95 -3.89
C ASP A 148 -6.36 -8.40 -2.48
N PHE A 149 -7.50 -7.73 -2.37
CA PHE A 149 -7.99 -7.13 -1.12
C PHE A 149 -7.07 -6.06 -0.49
N TYR A 150 -6.21 -5.38 -1.26
CA TYR A 150 -5.42 -4.25 -0.76
C TYR A 150 -6.23 -2.94 -0.86
N ALA A 151 -6.53 -2.49 -2.07
CA ALA A 151 -7.35 -1.30 -2.29
C ALA A 151 -8.81 -1.51 -1.85
N THR A 152 -9.34 -2.72 -2.01
CA THR A 152 -10.71 -3.08 -1.58
C THR A 152 -10.89 -3.00 -0.06
N ALA A 153 -9.88 -3.36 0.73
CA ALA A 153 -9.93 -3.19 2.19
C ALA A 153 -10.00 -1.72 2.58
N ALA A 154 -9.19 -0.86 1.95
CA ALA A 154 -9.24 0.59 2.17
C ALA A 154 -10.57 1.19 1.70
N LEU A 155 -11.10 0.73 0.56
CA LEU A 155 -12.42 1.14 0.05
C LEU A 155 -13.54 0.79 1.05
N CYS A 156 -13.55 -0.43 1.59
CA CYS A 156 -14.50 -0.83 2.62
C CYS A 156 -14.35 -0.01 3.91
N GLY A 157 -13.11 0.35 4.29
CA GLY A 157 -12.84 1.26 5.40
C GLY A 157 -13.45 2.64 5.18
N GLY A 158 -13.24 3.24 4.00
CA GLY A 158 -13.82 4.52 3.62
C GLY A 158 -15.35 4.52 3.56
N LEU A 159 -15.93 3.44 3.03
CA LEU A 159 -17.39 3.25 3.03
C LEU A 159 -17.94 3.10 4.45
N CYS A 160 -17.24 2.38 5.33
CA CYS A 160 -17.62 2.23 6.73
C CYS A 160 -17.56 3.58 7.46
N PHE A 161 -16.50 4.38 7.25
CA PHE A 161 -16.41 5.74 7.78
C PHE A 161 -17.63 6.60 7.37
N LEU A 162 -17.95 6.59 6.08
CA LEU A 162 -19.09 7.35 5.54
C LEU A 162 -20.41 6.86 6.12
N ALA A 163 -20.64 5.55 6.17
CA ALA A 163 -21.86 4.97 6.72
C ALA A 163 -22.03 5.30 8.21
N ALA A 164 -20.95 5.24 8.99
CA ALA A 164 -20.97 5.63 10.39
C ALA A 164 -21.30 7.13 10.57
N GLY A 165 -20.78 7.99 9.68
CA GLY A 165 -21.13 9.41 9.66
C GLY A 165 -22.61 9.67 9.34
N LEU A 166 -23.16 8.98 8.33
CA LEU A 166 -24.57 9.05 7.97
C LEU A 166 -25.50 8.52 9.09
N ALA A 167 -25.02 7.56 9.88
CA ALA A 167 -25.72 7.06 11.06
C ALA A 167 -25.64 8.01 12.27
N GLY A 168 -24.98 9.17 12.14
CA GLY A 168 -24.82 10.15 13.21
C GLY A 168 -23.84 9.77 14.30
N LEU A 169 -22.94 8.79 14.05
CA LEU A 169 -21.92 8.40 15.01
C LEU A 169 -20.83 9.48 15.13
N GLY A 170 -20.31 9.68 16.35
CA GLY A 170 -19.23 10.63 16.59
C GLY A 170 -17.94 10.27 15.82
N GLU A 171 -17.11 11.27 15.53
CA GLU A 171 -15.86 11.14 14.76
C GLU A 171 -14.97 9.99 15.24
N THR A 172 -14.84 9.81 16.55
CA THR A 172 -14.06 8.73 17.14
C THR A 172 -14.54 7.35 16.70
N LEU A 173 -15.85 7.11 16.70
CA LEU A 173 -16.43 5.83 16.27
C LEU A 173 -16.30 5.63 14.76
N GLN A 174 -16.41 6.69 13.97
CA GLN A 174 -16.18 6.65 12.52
C GLN A 174 -14.74 6.22 12.22
N LEU A 175 -13.74 6.81 12.90
CA LEU A 175 -12.33 6.48 12.74
C LEU A 175 -12.04 5.02 13.11
N PHE A 176 -12.42 4.61 14.33
CA PHE A 176 -12.12 3.25 14.80
C PHE A 176 -12.86 2.16 14.02
N SER A 177 -14.10 2.38 13.61
CA SER A 177 -14.83 1.42 12.77
C SER A 177 -14.17 1.27 11.40
N SER A 178 -13.74 2.37 10.78
CA SER A 178 -13.00 2.36 9.52
C SER A 178 -11.67 1.60 9.65
N ILE A 179 -10.88 1.89 10.69
CA ILE A 179 -9.61 1.19 10.96
C ILE A 179 -9.85 -0.30 11.14
N LEU A 180 -10.84 -0.67 11.96
CA LEU A 180 -11.14 -2.08 12.25
C LEU A 180 -11.56 -2.82 10.99
N VAL A 181 -12.44 -2.24 10.17
CA VAL A 181 -12.92 -2.87 8.94
C VAL A 181 -11.79 -3.01 7.92
N ALA A 182 -11.03 -1.94 7.65
CA ALA A 182 -9.95 -2.00 6.66
C ALA A 182 -8.82 -2.95 7.10
N THR A 183 -8.33 -2.82 8.34
CA THR A 183 -7.29 -3.71 8.89
C THR A 183 -7.78 -5.15 8.97
N GLY A 184 -9.00 -5.36 9.48
CA GLY A 184 -9.58 -6.69 9.65
C GLY A 184 -9.74 -7.42 8.31
N LEU A 185 -10.33 -6.77 7.31
CA LEU A 185 -10.45 -7.34 5.96
C LEU A 185 -9.09 -7.67 5.35
N ARG A 186 -8.11 -6.78 5.53
CA ARG A 186 -6.76 -7.01 5.02
C ARG A 186 -6.10 -8.21 5.69
N LEU A 187 -6.16 -8.32 7.02
CA LEU A 187 -5.60 -9.46 7.76
C LEU A 187 -6.31 -10.77 7.42
N VAL A 188 -7.64 -10.77 7.35
CA VAL A 188 -8.44 -11.95 6.94
C VAL A 188 -8.05 -12.38 5.54
N ALA A 189 -7.97 -11.45 4.57
CA ALA A 189 -7.57 -11.77 3.21
C ALA A 189 -6.15 -12.38 3.13
N MET A 190 -5.23 -11.91 3.98
CA MET A 190 -3.88 -12.45 4.06
C MET A 190 -3.84 -13.85 4.67
N ILE A 191 -4.56 -14.08 5.77
CA ILE A 191 -4.59 -15.37 6.48
C ILE A 191 -5.25 -16.45 5.61
N TYR A 192 -6.40 -16.14 5.02
CA TYR A 192 -7.16 -17.09 4.20
C TYR A 192 -6.75 -17.12 2.73
N ARG A 193 -5.75 -16.28 2.32
CA ARG A 193 -5.27 -16.17 0.93
C ARG A 193 -6.41 -15.98 -0.07
N ILE A 194 -7.36 -15.10 0.27
CA ILE A 194 -8.51 -14.81 -0.56
C ILE A 194 -8.06 -14.03 -1.78
N ASN A 195 -8.34 -14.55 -2.98
CA ASN A 195 -7.98 -13.91 -4.24
C ASN A 195 -9.23 -13.44 -4.97
N LEU A 196 -9.14 -12.26 -5.60
CA LEU A 196 -10.18 -11.78 -6.51
C LEU A 196 -10.12 -12.54 -7.85
N PRO A 197 -11.25 -12.65 -8.58
CA PRO A 197 -11.26 -13.26 -9.90
C PRO A 197 -10.27 -12.58 -10.83
N ARG A 198 -9.40 -13.36 -11.46
CA ARG A 198 -8.45 -12.86 -12.46
C ARG A 198 -8.92 -13.28 -13.85
N VAL A 199 -8.79 -12.38 -14.82
CA VAL A 199 -8.95 -12.76 -16.22
C VAL A 199 -7.76 -13.65 -16.59
N HIS A 200 -8.03 -14.92 -16.89
CA HIS A 200 -7.01 -15.81 -17.42
C HIS A 200 -6.59 -15.33 -18.82
N SER A 201 -5.32 -15.51 -19.11
CA SER A 201 -4.63 -15.04 -20.31
C SER A 201 -5.54 -14.91 -21.53
N LEU A 202 -5.53 -13.73 -22.13
CA LEU A 202 -6.09 -13.57 -23.47
C LEU A 202 -5.46 -14.63 -24.39
N PRO A 203 -6.22 -15.26 -25.29
CA PRO A 203 -5.64 -16.16 -26.26
C PRO A 203 -4.52 -15.44 -27.01
N GLU A 204 -3.40 -16.15 -27.22
CA GLU A 204 -2.25 -15.59 -27.93
C GLU A 204 -2.70 -14.95 -29.23
N SER A 205 -2.14 -13.80 -29.54
CA SER A 205 -2.48 -13.11 -30.80
C SER A 205 -2.21 -14.04 -31.99
N PRO A 206 -2.97 -13.93 -33.10
CA PRO A 206 -2.72 -14.73 -34.29
C PRO A 206 -1.27 -14.67 -34.78
N THR A 207 -0.58 -13.56 -34.52
CA THR A 207 0.83 -13.34 -34.85
C THR A 207 1.77 -14.20 -33.99
N GLU A 208 1.50 -14.31 -32.69
CA GLU A 208 2.30 -15.14 -31.75
C GLU A 208 2.12 -16.63 -32.01
N LEU A 209 0.88 -17.06 -32.32
CA LEU A 209 0.58 -18.44 -32.76
C LEU A 209 1.32 -18.80 -34.07
N THR A 210 1.41 -17.85 -34.97
CA THR A 210 2.11 -18.04 -36.27
C THR A 210 3.64 -18.12 -36.05
N GLN A 211 4.20 -17.32 -35.14
CA GLN A 211 5.62 -17.37 -34.81
C GLN A 211 6.00 -18.67 -34.05
N LYS A 212 5.21 -19.11 -33.08
CA LYS A 212 5.42 -20.40 -32.40
C LYS A 212 5.34 -21.58 -33.37
N ARG A 213 4.41 -21.53 -34.33
CA ARG A 213 4.25 -22.56 -35.37
C ARG A 213 5.45 -22.61 -36.33
N LYS A 214 6.02 -21.45 -36.66
CA LYS A 214 7.25 -21.36 -37.48
C LYS A 214 8.48 -21.83 -36.75
N ALA A 215 8.61 -21.50 -35.44
CA ALA A 215 9.72 -21.95 -34.58
C ALA A 215 9.69 -23.48 -34.38
N GLY A 216 8.51 -24.06 -34.09
CA GLY A 216 8.36 -25.50 -33.92
C GLY A 216 8.61 -26.30 -35.23
N LYS A 217 8.34 -25.71 -36.39
CA LYS A 217 8.67 -26.32 -37.68
C LYS A 217 10.16 -26.34 -37.98
N LYS A 218 10.91 -25.32 -37.56
CA LYS A 218 12.38 -25.28 -37.68
C LYS A 218 13.07 -26.33 -36.83
N THR A 219 12.63 -26.50 -35.60
CA THR A 219 13.20 -27.50 -34.65
C THR A 219 12.87 -28.94 -35.09
N GLY A 220 11.74 -29.19 -35.72
CA GLY A 220 11.34 -30.50 -36.22
C GLY A 220 12.04 -30.92 -37.51
N LEU A 221 12.69 -30.00 -38.25
CA LEU A 221 13.45 -30.30 -39.46
C LEU A 221 14.91 -30.67 -39.16
N GLU A 222 15.47 -30.18 -38.02
CA GLU A 222 16.85 -30.52 -37.62
C GLU A 222 16.99 -31.91 -37.00
N THR A 223 15.87 -32.55 -36.59
CA THR A 223 15.90 -33.89 -35.99
C THR A 223 15.74 -35.02 -36.99
N ARG A 224 15.55 -34.74 -38.30
CA ARG A 224 15.59 -35.74 -39.34
C ARG A 224 16.91 -35.71 -40.07
N GLY A 225 17.94 -36.29 -39.42
CA GLY A 225 19.19 -36.61 -40.10
C GLY A 225 18.99 -37.66 -41.19
N PRO A 226 19.92 -37.76 -42.16
CA PRO A 226 19.77 -38.69 -43.29
C PRO A 226 19.74 -40.13 -42.81
N ARG A 227 18.72 -40.85 -43.25
CA ARG A 227 18.70 -42.33 -43.15
C ARG A 227 19.60 -42.85 -44.24
N GLU A 228 20.71 -43.40 -43.87
CA GLU A 228 21.49 -44.35 -44.70
C GLU A 228 20.85 -45.73 -44.68
#